data_185e31abd1b5ec7a0f2fe8695013d912
#
_entry.id   185e31abd1b5ec7a0f2fe8695013d912
#
_cell.length_a   1.000
_cell.length_b   1.000
_cell.length_c   1.000
_cell.angle_alpha   90.00
_cell.angle_beta   90.00
_cell.angle_gamma   90.00
#
_symmetry.space_group_name_H-M   'P 1'
#
loop_
_entity.id
_entity.type
_entity.pdbx_description
1 polymer ?
#
loop_
_entity_poly.entity_id
_entity_poly.type
_entity_poly.pdbx_seq_one_letter_code
_entity_poly.pdbx_strand_id
1 'polypeptide(L)'
;LFASAALPKSFPRILINRYGPGMHYGSHMDDAVIHGQRTDLSFTLGLTPAADYEGGELVLEDSTGDRAWKVDAGDLLLYPTTYLHRVEAVRTGQRMAVVGWVRSLVRRSEQREILLDLDTALRTEFDAHGKTEQFDRLSRSRNNLLRLWLED
;
A
#
# COMPACT_ATOMS: atom_id res chain seq x y z
N LEU A 1 -8.03 -3.95 -6.40
CA LEU A 1 -7.38 -4.33 -5.14
C LEU A 1 -6.89 -3.12 -4.34
N PHE A 2 -6.10 -2.18 -4.92
CA PHE A 2 -5.56 -1.01 -4.21
C PHE A 2 -6.64 -0.19 -3.50
N ALA A 3 -7.72 0.18 -4.20
CA ALA A 3 -8.80 0.99 -3.63
C ALA A 3 -9.49 0.32 -2.44
N SER A 4 -9.70 -1.01 -2.48
CA SER A 4 -10.29 -1.78 -1.38
C SER A 4 -9.33 -1.90 -0.18
N ALA A 5 -8.04 -2.08 -0.43
CA ALA A 5 -7.03 -2.22 0.63
C ALA A 5 -6.69 -0.88 1.29
N ALA A 6 -6.54 0.18 0.51
CA ALA A 6 -6.12 1.48 1.01
C ALA A 6 -7.27 2.37 1.47
N LEU A 7 -8.50 2.19 0.93
CA LEU A 7 -9.66 3.08 1.14
C LEU A 7 -9.24 4.56 1.07
N PRO A 8 -8.68 5.04 -0.05
CA PRO A 8 -8.02 6.34 -0.09
C PRO A 8 -9.05 7.47 0.02
N LYS A 9 -8.81 8.40 0.94
CA LYS A 9 -9.47 9.70 1.04
C LYS A 9 -8.73 10.75 0.22
N SER A 10 -7.41 10.78 0.37
CA SER A 10 -6.53 11.72 -0.34
C SER A 10 -5.10 11.17 -0.41
N PHE A 11 -4.32 11.80 -1.26
CA PHE A 11 -2.89 11.53 -1.41
C PHE A 11 -2.12 12.79 -0.98
N PRO A 12 -1.63 12.86 0.27
CA PRO A 12 -0.92 14.03 0.79
C PRO A 12 0.27 14.44 -0.07
N ARG A 13 0.97 13.47 -0.63
CA ARG A 13 2.08 13.69 -1.56
C ARG A 13 2.27 12.49 -2.48
N ILE A 14 2.63 12.76 -3.74
CA ILE A 14 3.10 11.76 -4.71
C ILE A 14 4.33 12.35 -5.39
N LEU A 15 5.35 11.52 -5.60
CA LEU A 15 6.56 11.92 -6.31
C LEU A 15 7.14 10.74 -7.10
N ILE A 16 7.98 11.06 -8.08
CA ILE A 16 8.77 10.08 -8.81
C ILE A 16 10.21 10.16 -8.28
N ASN A 17 10.76 9.02 -7.93
CA ASN A 17 12.17 8.92 -7.59
C ASN A 17 12.94 8.10 -8.64
N ARG A 18 14.24 8.35 -8.68
CA ARG A 18 15.18 7.66 -9.55
C ARG A 18 16.47 7.38 -8.79
N TYR A 19 16.90 6.12 -8.80
CA TYR A 19 18.15 5.67 -8.19
C TYR A 19 19.03 5.07 -9.28
N GLY A 20 20.22 5.60 -9.43
CA GLY A 20 21.31 5.05 -10.25
C GLY A 20 22.33 4.29 -9.41
N PRO A 21 23.42 3.77 -10.04
CA PRO A 21 24.45 3.01 -9.34
C PRO A 21 25.03 3.75 -8.13
N GLY A 22 25.11 3.06 -6.99
CA GLY A 22 25.56 3.58 -5.70
C GLY A 22 24.49 4.34 -4.90
N MET A 23 23.36 4.73 -5.51
CA MET A 23 22.31 5.43 -4.80
C MET A 23 21.45 4.46 -3.96
N HIS A 24 21.10 4.90 -2.78
CA HIS A 24 20.26 4.18 -1.81
C HIS A 24 19.47 5.18 -0.97
N TYR A 25 18.59 4.68 -0.16
CA TYR A 25 17.90 5.47 0.87
C TYR A 25 17.96 4.71 2.20
N GLY A 26 18.56 5.33 3.22
CA GLY A 26 18.77 4.70 4.52
C GLY A 26 17.46 4.38 5.25
N SER A 27 17.56 3.53 6.26
CA SER A 27 16.42 3.16 7.10
C SER A 27 15.77 4.39 7.73
N HIS A 28 14.46 4.53 7.57
CA HIS A 28 13.67 5.64 8.08
C HIS A 28 12.21 5.22 8.25
N MET A 29 11.47 6.04 8.96
CA MET A 29 10.00 6.01 9.03
C MET A 29 9.48 7.23 8.29
N ASP A 30 8.37 7.06 7.58
CA ASP A 30 7.70 8.18 6.93
C ASP A 30 7.07 9.15 7.95
N ASP A 31 6.97 10.42 7.56
CA ASP A 31 6.34 11.44 8.39
C ASP A 31 4.87 11.11 8.66
N ALA A 32 4.44 11.20 9.91
CA ALA A 32 3.04 10.97 10.30
C ALA A 32 2.06 11.99 9.71
N VAL A 33 2.56 13.18 9.33
CA VAL A 33 1.77 14.27 8.74
C VAL A 33 2.55 14.89 7.58
N ILE A 34 1.93 14.94 6.40
CA ILE A 34 2.45 15.61 5.21
C ILE A 34 1.41 16.63 4.73
N HIS A 35 1.82 17.89 4.54
CA HIS A 35 0.95 19.00 4.13
C HIS A 35 -0.33 19.13 4.99
N GLY A 36 -0.20 18.95 6.31
CA GLY A 36 -1.31 19.02 7.26
C GLY A 36 -2.26 17.82 7.24
N GLN A 37 -1.95 16.78 6.50
CA GLN A 37 -2.75 15.55 6.42
C GLN A 37 -1.98 14.37 7.02
N ARG A 38 -2.67 13.52 7.79
CA ARG A 38 -2.07 12.29 8.28
C ARG A 38 -1.73 11.34 7.13
N THR A 39 -0.72 10.53 7.33
CA THR A 39 -0.30 9.46 6.43
C THR A 39 -0.55 8.11 7.10
N ASP A 40 -1.39 7.28 6.50
CA ASP A 40 -1.75 5.97 7.06
C ASP A 40 -1.02 4.82 6.35
N LEU A 41 -0.81 4.98 5.05
CA LEU A 41 -0.16 4.01 4.18
C LEU A 41 0.83 4.71 3.26
N SER A 42 1.90 3.99 2.94
CA SER A 42 2.85 4.34 1.89
C SER A 42 2.72 3.36 0.74
N PHE A 43 3.00 3.81 -0.47
CA PHE A 43 3.07 2.92 -1.62
C PHE A 43 4.27 3.21 -2.50
N THR A 44 4.76 2.17 -3.15
CA THR A 44 5.78 2.23 -4.20
C THR A 44 5.25 1.51 -5.43
N LEU A 45 5.11 2.22 -6.53
CA LEU A 45 4.76 1.69 -7.85
C LEU A 45 6.02 1.64 -8.72
N GLY A 46 6.41 0.47 -9.15
CA GLY A 46 7.57 0.29 -10.05
C GLY A 46 7.32 0.89 -11.43
N LEU A 47 8.31 1.60 -11.97
CA LEU A 47 8.31 2.13 -13.34
C LEU A 47 9.37 1.48 -14.22
N THR A 48 10.45 0.95 -13.62
CA THR A 48 11.49 0.21 -14.33
C THR A 48 11.28 -1.28 -14.13
N PRO A 49 11.36 -2.11 -15.19
CA PRO A 49 11.32 -3.56 -15.04
C PRO A 49 12.39 -4.04 -14.05
N ALA A 50 12.04 -4.97 -13.17
CA ALA A 50 12.94 -5.49 -12.14
C ALA A 50 14.20 -6.14 -12.72
N ALA A 51 14.14 -6.63 -13.97
CA ALA A 51 15.27 -7.22 -14.68
C ALA A 51 16.29 -6.19 -15.20
N ASP A 52 15.94 -4.90 -15.29
CA ASP A 52 16.76 -3.86 -15.90
C ASP A 52 17.73 -3.18 -14.91
N TYR A 53 17.73 -3.60 -13.64
CA TYR A 53 18.63 -3.08 -12.62
C TYR A 53 18.96 -4.16 -11.57
N GLU A 54 20.08 -4.01 -10.88
CA GLU A 54 20.50 -4.86 -9.76
C GLU A 54 20.50 -4.08 -8.45
N GLY A 55 20.12 -4.72 -7.36
CA GLY A 55 19.90 -4.05 -6.06
C GLY A 55 18.62 -3.25 -6.06
N GLY A 56 18.54 -2.20 -5.25
CA GLY A 56 17.41 -1.29 -5.18
C GLY A 56 16.13 -1.92 -4.60
N GLU A 57 16.26 -3.02 -3.87
CA GLU A 57 15.13 -3.63 -3.15
C GLU A 57 14.56 -2.64 -2.13
N LEU A 58 13.23 -2.58 -2.04
CA LEU A 58 12.54 -1.95 -0.92
C LEU A 58 12.46 -2.96 0.23
N VAL A 59 13.06 -2.61 1.36
CA VAL A 59 13.09 -3.47 2.55
C VAL A 59 12.23 -2.86 3.63
N LEU A 60 11.28 -3.63 4.16
CA LEU A 60 10.50 -3.30 5.35
C LEU A 60 11.11 -4.04 6.54
N GLU A 61 11.31 -3.32 7.63
CA GLU A 61 11.91 -3.81 8.86
C GLU A 61 10.79 -3.99 9.90
N ASP A 62 10.54 -5.21 10.33
CA ASP A 62 9.57 -5.48 11.39
C ASP A 62 10.19 -6.37 12.49
N SER A 63 9.42 -6.63 13.56
CA SER A 63 9.88 -7.44 14.69
C SER A 63 10.20 -8.90 14.35
N THR A 64 9.77 -9.37 13.17
CA THR A 64 10.02 -10.74 12.69
C THR A 64 11.20 -10.82 11.74
N GLY A 65 11.81 -9.68 11.39
CA GLY A 65 12.95 -9.54 10.50
C GLY A 65 12.65 -8.74 9.25
N ASP A 66 13.66 -8.57 8.44
CA ASP A 66 13.59 -7.79 7.20
C ASP A 66 12.88 -8.57 6.10
N ARG A 67 12.03 -7.88 5.35
CA ARG A 67 11.40 -8.38 4.13
C ARG A 67 11.74 -7.47 2.97
N ALA A 68 12.28 -8.04 1.91
CA ALA A 68 12.72 -7.30 0.72
C ALA A 68 11.81 -7.57 -0.49
N TRP A 69 11.48 -6.51 -1.20
CA TRP A 69 10.74 -6.57 -2.47
C TRP A 69 11.48 -5.84 -3.57
N LYS A 70 11.56 -6.48 -4.71
CA LYS A 70 11.97 -5.86 -5.96
C LYS A 70 10.72 -5.63 -6.80
N VAL A 71 10.16 -4.41 -6.68
CA VAL A 71 8.88 -4.05 -7.31
C VAL A 71 9.09 -3.91 -8.81
N ASP A 72 8.39 -4.74 -9.60
CA ASP A 72 8.45 -4.72 -11.06
C ASP A 72 7.66 -3.54 -11.66
N ALA A 73 7.91 -3.23 -12.93
CA ALA A 73 7.16 -2.18 -13.64
C ALA A 73 5.66 -2.52 -13.68
N GLY A 74 4.83 -1.61 -13.18
CA GLY A 74 3.38 -1.80 -13.09
C GLY A 74 2.91 -2.47 -11.79
N ASP A 75 3.82 -3.06 -11.00
CA ASP A 75 3.50 -3.60 -9.67
C ASP A 75 3.51 -2.51 -8.62
N LEU A 76 2.64 -2.65 -7.63
CA LEU A 76 2.54 -1.72 -6.50
C LEU A 76 2.65 -2.45 -5.18
N LEU A 77 3.60 -2.03 -4.35
CA LEU A 77 3.69 -2.42 -2.95
C LEU A 77 3.02 -1.36 -2.08
N LEU A 78 2.05 -1.77 -1.26
CA LEU A 78 1.34 -0.95 -0.29
C LEU A 78 1.69 -1.42 1.12
N TYR A 79 2.07 -0.51 2.01
CA TYR A 79 2.48 -0.85 3.38
C TYR A 79 2.12 0.27 4.37
N PRO A 80 1.93 -0.06 5.67
CA PRO A 80 1.71 0.94 6.71
C PRO A 80 2.91 1.90 6.85
N THR A 81 2.64 3.21 6.99
CA THR A 81 3.68 4.23 7.24
C THR A 81 4.43 4.05 8.55
N THR A 82 3.94 3.17 9.42
CA THR A 82 4.51 2.87 10.74
C THR A 82 5.71 1.93 10.69
N TYR A 83 6.03 1.34 9.52
CA TYR A 83 7.20 0.49 9.37
C TYR A 83 8.46 1.29 9.05
N LEU A 84 9.57 0.95 9.72
CA LEU A 84 10.89 1.32 9.25
C LEU A 84 11.14 0.66 7.90
N HIS A 85 11.70 1.40 6.97
CA HIS A 85 12.01 0.88 5.64
C HIS A 85 13.20 1.60 5.03
N ARG A 86 13.78 0.95 4.03
CA ARG A 86 14.93 1.46 3.28
C ARG A 86 14.89 1.01 1.83
N VAL A 87 15.64 1.68 0.99
CA VAL A 87 15.95 1.22 -0.38
C VAL A 87 17.41 0.84 -0.43
N GLU A 88 17.67 -0.42 -0.75
CA GLU A 88 19.04 -0.94 -0.92
C GLU A 88 19.75 -0.25 -2.08
N ALA A 89 21.09 -0.26 -2.04
CA ALA A 89 21.89 0.36 -3.09
C ALA A 89 21.64 -0.30 -4.45
N VAL A 90 21.37 0.52 -5.47
CA VAL A 90 21.37 0.07 -6.85
C VAL A 90 22.80 -0.22 -7.25
N ARG A 91 23.11 -1.41 -7.74
CA ARG A 91 24.44 -1.82 -8.19
C ARG A 91 24.67 -1.49 -9.66
N THR A 92 23.71 -1.85 -10.50
CA THR A 92 23.73 -1.58 -11.94
C THR A 92 22.36 -1.16 -12.43
N GLY A 93 22.28 -0.47 -13.57
CA GLY A 93 21.02 -0.01 -14.15
C GLY A 93 20.43 1.21 -13.44
N GLN A 94 19.14 1.38 -13.57
CA GLN A 94 18.40 2.52 -13.01
C GLN A 94 17.04 2.07 -12.50
N ARG A 95 16.77 2.33 -11.22
CA ARG A 95 15.47 2.08 -10.60
C ARG A 95 14.64 3.36 -10.61
N MET A 96 13.48 3.33 -11.22
CA MET A 96 12.49 4.41 -11.15
C MET A 96 11.21 3.89 -10.51
N ALA A 97 10.59 4.71 -9.66
CA ALA A 97 9.31 4.40 -9.02
C ALA A 97 8.50 5.65 -8.74
N VAL A 98 7.17 5.51 -8.76
CA VAL A 98 6.27 6.47 -8.10
C VAL A 98 6.15 6.04 -6.65
N VAL A 99 6.39 6.99 -5.74
CA VAL A 99 6.15 6.79 -4.31
C VAL A 99 5.13 7.80 -3.82
N GLY A 100 4.32 7.40 -2.85
CA GLY A 100 3.30 8.29 -2.34
C GLY A 100 2.69 7.81 -1.03
N TRP A 101 1.93 8.70 -0.44
CA TRP A 101 1.28 8.48 0.84
C TRP A 101 -0.22 8.57 0.69
N VAL A 102 -0.94 7.75 1.46
CA VAL A 102 -2.39 7.70 1.48
C VAL A 102 -2.88 8.13 2.86
N ARG A 103 -3.77 9.12 2.87
CA ARG A 103 -4.69 9.30 3.97
C ARG A 103 -5.88 8.41 3.70
N SER A 104 -6.09 7.39 4.52
CA SER A 104 -7.22 6.47 4.38
C SER A 104 -8.49 7.05 4.99
N LEU A 105 -9.65 6.64 4.45
CA LEU A 105 -10.97 6.86 5.06
C LEU A 105 -11.08 6.16 6.42
N VAL A 106 -10.32 5.08 6.61
CA VAL A 106 -10.31 4.29 7.86
C VAL A 106 -8.87 4.25 8.37
N ARG A 107 -8.65 4.85 9.53
CA ARG A 107 -7.29 5.06 10.07
C ARG A 107 -6.60 3.76 10.48
N ARG A 108 -7.32 2.86 11.17
CA ARG A 108 -6.74 1.67 11.78
C ARG A 108 -6.53 0.56 10.76
N SER A 109 -5.34 -0.05 10.76
CA SER A 109 -4.99 -1.13 9.84
C SER A 109 -5.89 -2.35 10.00
N GLU A 110 -6.15 -2.77 11.24
CA GLU A 110 -7.00 -3.92 11.53
C GLU A 110 -8.44 -3.75 11.03
N GLN A 111 -8.96 -2.51 11.02
CA GLN A 111 -10.28 -2.20 10.47
C GLN A 111 -10.27 -2.27 8.93
N ARG A 112 -9.20 -1.79 8.29
CA ARG A 112 -9.05 -1.91 6.83
C ARG A 112 -8.93 -3.36 6.39
N GLU A 113 -8.20 -4.19 7.15
CA GLU A 113 -8.10 -5.63 6.88
C GLU A 113 -9.47 -6.32 6.93
N ILE A 114 -10.28 -6.06 7.95
CA ILE A 114 -11.65 -6.59 8.05
C ILE A 114 -12.49 -6.17 6.83
N LEU A 115 -12.40 -4.89 6.42
CA LEU A 115 -13.15 -4.41 5.25
C LEU A 115 -12.65 -5.05 3.95
N LEU A 116 -11.36 -5.29 3.82
CA LEU A 116 -10.76 -5.96 2.67
C LEU A 116 -11.21 -7.42 2.58
N ASP A 117 -11.24 -8.13 3.71
CA ASP A 117 -11.73 -9.51 3.77
C ASP A 117 -13.21 -9.60 3.37
N LEU A 118 -14.03 -8.67 3.86
CA LEU A 118 -15.44 -8.58 3.46
C LEU A 118 -15.62 -8.23 1.98
N ASP A 119 -14.80 -7.32 1.43
CA ASP A 119 -14.79 -7.00 -0.01
C ASP A 119 -14.39 -8.21 -0.86
N THR A 120 -13.46 -9.01 -0.35
CA THR A 120 -13.01 -10.24 -1.02
C THR A 120 -14.12 -11.29 -0.99
N ALA A 121 -14.76 -11.51 0.17
CA ALA A 121 -15.88 -12.43 0.31
C ALA A 121 -17.07 -12.03 -0.57
N LEU A 122 -17.40 -10.73 -0.63
CA LEU A 122 -18.43 -10.18 -1.51
C LEU A 122 -18.18 -10.47 -2.98
N ARG A 123 -16.95 -10.25 -3.45
CA ARG A 123 -16.58 -10.54 -4.84
C ARG A 123 -16.67 -12.03 -5.14
N THR A 124 -16.12 -12.85 -4.26
CA THR A 124 -16.17 -14.33 -4.42
C THR A 124 -17.61 -14.83 -4.49
N GLU A 125 -18.48 -14.35 -3.60
CA GLU A 125 -19.90 -14.74 -3.61
C GLU A 125 -20.60 -14.28 -4.90
N PHE A 126 -20.35 -13.03 -5.32
CA PHE A 126 -20.97 -12.49 -6.52
C PHE A 126 -20.49 -13.22 -7.79
N ASP A 127 -19.19 -13.51 -7.89
CA ASP A 127 -18.61 -14.19 -9.05
C ASP A 127 -19.12 -15.63 -9.18
N ALA A 128 -19.37 -16.30 -8.05
CA ALA A 128 -19.86 -17.68 -8.04
C ALA A 128 -21.38 -17.80 -8.20
N HIS A 129 -22.16 -16.90 -7.61
CA HIS A 129 -23.60 -17.08 -7.46
C HIS A 129 -24.43 -15.85 -7.84
N GLY A 130 -23.78 -14.73 -8.21
CA GLY A 130 -24.46 -13.46 -8.46
C GLY A 130 -24.99 -12.81 -7.19
N LYS A 131 -26.07 -12.05 -7.33
CA LYS A 131 -26.71 -11.34 -6.21
C LYS A 131 -27.61 -12.29 -5.42
N THR A 132 -27.08 -12.85 -4.33
CA THR A 132 -27.77 -13.73 -3.40
C THR A 132 -28.17 -13.00 -2.11
N GLU A 133 -28.99 -13.65 -1.26
CA GLU A 133 -29.26 -13.16 0.10
C GLU A 133 -27.98 -13.08 0.95
N GLN A 134 -27.03 -14.01 0.74
CA GLN A 134 -25.74 -13.99 1.41
C GLN A 134 -24.91 -12.79 0.98
N PHE A 135 -24.87 -12.48 -0.33
CA PHE A 135 -24.23 -11.26 -0.84
C PHE A 135 -24.84 -10.02 -0.17
N ASP A 136 -26.17 -9.91 -0.08
CA ASP A 136 -26.83 -8.76 0.53
C ASP A 136 -26.49 -8.62 2.03
N ARG A 137 -26.39 -9.73 2.77
CA ARG A 137 -25.96 -9.73 4.18
C ARG A 137 -24.52 -9.27 4.36
N LEU A 138 -23.60 -9.79 3.56
CA LEU A 138 -22.19 -9.38 3.58
C LEU A 138 -22.05 -7.89 3.22
N SER A 139 -22.74 -7.44 2.16
CA SER A 139 -22.74 -6.05 1.72
C SER A 139 -23.26 -5.11 2.81
N ARG A 140 -24.34 -5.47 3.48
CA ARG A 140 -24.89 -4.71 4.61
C ARG A 140 -23.88 -4.61 5.76
N SER A 141 -23.27 -5.72 6.16
CA SER A 141 -22.29 -5.76 7.24
C SER A 141 -21.08 -4.89 6.91
N ARG A 142 -20.50 -5.06 5.73
CA ARG A 142 -19.36 -4.28 5.24
C ARG A 142 -19.67 -2.78 5.23
N ASN A 143 -20.83 -2.38 4.70
CA ASN A 143 -21.18 -0.96 4.61
C ASN A 143 -21.49 -0.34 5.98
N ASN A 144 -22.05 -1.10 6.91
CA ASN A 144 -22.28 -0.62 8.27
C ASN A 144 -20.97 -0.46 9.05
N LEU A 145 -20.04 -1.41 8.93
CA LEU A 145 -18.70 -1.28 9.51
C LEU A 145 -17.96 -0.07 8.94
N LEU A 146 -18.04 0.15 7.62
CA LEU A 146 -17.43 1.33 7.01
C LEU A 146 -18.02 2.62 7.59
N ARG A 147 -19.36 2.74 7.74
CA ARG A 147 -19.98 3.91 8.37
C ARG A 147 -19.52 4.15 9.81
N LEU A 148 -19.30 3.07 10.57
CA LEU A 148 -18.81 3.17 11.97
C LEU A 148 -17.35 3.62 12.06
N TRP A 149 -16.54 3.34 11.04
CA TRP A 149 -15.11 3.56 11.07
C TRP A 149 -14.60 4.70 10.19
N LEU A 150 -15.49 5.32 9.40
CA LEU A 150 -15.15 6.51 8.63
C LEU A 150 -14.66 7.64 9.56
N GLU A 151 -13.51 8.20 9.22
CA GLU A 151 -12.96 9.40 9.88
C GLU A 151 -12.88 10.56 8.87
N ASP A 152 -13.35 11.73 9.30
CA ASP A 152 -13.30 12.99 8.52
C ASP A 152 -11.89 13.59 8.41
#